data_6f07aef7f215ffc630aadb25571ffd85
#
_entry.id   6f07aef7f215ffc630aadb25571ffd85
#
_cell.length_a   1.000
_cell.length_b   1.000
_cell.length_c   1.000
_cell.angle_alpha   90.00
_cell.angle_beta   90.00
_cell.angle_gamma   90.00
#
_symmetry.space_group_name_H-M   'P 1'
#
loop_
_entity.id
_entity.type
_entity.pdbx_description
1 polymer ?
#
loop_
_entity_poly.entity_id
_entity_poly.type
_entity_poly.pdbx_seq_one_letter_code
_entity_poly.pdbx_strand_id
1 'polypeptide(L)'
;SFTLQTQNKLKALNSLYELQFASVAEDAMKQITGIVMDTIVRTGKVEVAIKQIAEVLDNKLVRYSVTYANTTRAKFIQAVEYASAEEYTGEKYWQYVGPTDDLNRPACIEGLDKEFFTDDEREEFEARTADERMYNCRHTFIQITKEFYDENKA
;
A
#
# COMPACT_ATOMS: atom_id res chain seq x y z
N SER A 1 -6.24 4.66 -24.55
CA SER A 1 -5.01 3.91 -24.20
C SER A 1 -4.07 4.85 -23.46
N PHE A 2 -3.46 4.38 -22.41
CA PHE A 2 -2.48 5.16 -21.63
C PHE A 2 -1.32 5.66 -22.51
N THR A 3 -0.83 6.86 -22.22
CA THR A 3 0.38 7.40 -22.87
C THR A 3 1.60 6.51 -22.59
N LEU A 4 2.64 6.61 -23.39
CA LEU A 4 3.89 5.88 -23.18
C LEU A 4 4.51 6.21 -21.80
N GLN A 5 4.41 7.47 -21.36
CA GLN A 5 4.88 7.91 -20.05
C GLN A 5 4.14 7.22 -18.92
N THR A 6 2.81 7.15 -18.98
CA THR A 6 1.97 6.43 -18.03
C THR A 6 2.33 4.95 -17.98
N GLN A 7 2.50 4.31 -19.15
CA GLN A 7 2.91 2.90 -19.20
C GLN A 7 4.28 2.66 -18.54
N ASN A 8 5.23 3.57 -18.73
CA ASN A 8 6.56 3.46 -18.10
C ASN A 8 6.49 3.65 -16.57
N LYS A 9 5.67 4.58 -16.07
CA LYS A 9 5.43 4.75 -14.62
C LYS A 9 4.82 3.49 -14.01
N LEU A 10 3.82 2.89 -14.65
CA LEU A 10 3.20 1.64 -14.18
C LEU A 10 4.19 0.46 -14.15
N LYS A 11 5.07 0.35 -15.16
CA LYS A 11 6.14 -0.66 -15.15
C LYS A 11 7.14 -0.46 -14.03
N ALA A 12 7.56 0.80 -13.77
CA ALA A 12 8.47 1.12 -12.67
C ALA A 12 7.86 0.77 -11.30
N LEU A 13 6.56 1.04 -11.09
CA LEU A 13 5.84 0.65 -9.88
C LEU A 13 5.83 -0.88 -9.70
N ASN A 14 5.56 -1.63 -10.75
CA ASN A 14 5.57 -3.10 -10.69
C ASN A 14 6.94 -3.63 -10.23
N SER A 15 8.03 -3.10 -10.77
CA SER A 15 9.40 -3.48 -10.38
C SER A 15 9.70 -3.17 -8.90
N LEU A 16 9.21 -2.04 -8.38
CA LEU A 16 9.34 -1.71 -6.95
C LEU A 16 8.61 -2.71 -6.05
N TYR A 17 7.43 -3.19 -6.46
CA TYR A 17 6.70 -4.21 -5.70
C TYR A 17 7.39 -5.58 -5.71
N GLU A 18 8.00 -5.96 -6.83
CA GLU A 18 8.81 -7.18 -6.90
C GLU A 18 9.98 -7.15 -5.93
N LEU A 19 10.68 -6.00 -5.80
CA LEU A 19 11.76 -5.80 -4.85
C LEU A 19 11.29 -5.86 -3.39
N GLN A 20 10.13 -5.28 -3.08
CA GLN A 20 9.55 -5.36 -1.73
C GLN A 20 9.17 -6.79 -1.36
N PHE A 21 8.61 -7.55 -2.30
CA PHE A 21 8.28 -8.96 -2.08
C PHE A 21 9.55 -9.81 -1.86
N ALA A 22 10.61 -9.56 -2.60
CA ALA A 22 11.91 -10.22 -2.41
C ALA A 22 12.49 -9.97 -1.02
N SER A 23 12.39 -8.75 -0.50
CA SER A 23 12.82 -8.39 0.86
C SER A 23 12.02 -9.15 1.94
N VAL A 24 10.71 -9.29 1.78
CA VAL A 24 9.85 -10.07 2.70
C VAL A 24 10.24 -11.55 2.68
N ALA A 25 10.53 -12.10 1.50
CA ALA A 25 10.96 -13.50 1.35
C ALA A 25 12.32 -13.72 2.03
N GLU A 26 13.27 -12.78 1.91
CA GLU A 26 14.58 -12.85 2.56
C GLU A 26 14.45 -12.86 4.10
N ASP A 27 13.61 -12.02 4.67
CA ASP A 27 13.35 -11.98 6.10
C ASP A 27 12.69 -13.28 6.61
N ALA A 28 11.78 -13.85 5.85
CA ALA A 28 11.18 -15.15 6.16
C ALA A 28 12.24 -16.26 6.16
N MET A 29 13.13 -16.28 5.18
CA MET A 29 14.22 -17.26 5.10
C MET A 29 15.21 -17.14 6.27
N LYS A 30 15.58 -15.94 6.70
CA LYS A 30 16.44 -15.73 7.88
C LYS A 30 15.79 -16.30 9.14
N GLN A 31 14.49 -16.11 9.33
CA GLN A 31 13.77 -16.64 10.49
C GLN A 31 13.64 -18.16 10.46
N ILE A 32 13.36 -18.74 9.29
CA ILE A 32 13.32 -20.20 9.10
C ILE A 32 14.68 -20.81 9.47
N THR A 33 15.75 -20.23 8.97
CA THR A 33 17.11 -20.69 9.28
C THR A 33 17.40 -20.64 10.78
N GLY A 34 17.00 -19.55 11.46
CA GLY A 34 17.14 -19.42 12.91
C GLY A 34 16.35 -20.49 13.68
N ILE A 35 15.10 -20.77 13.30
CA ILE A 35 14.28 -21.81 13.91
C ILE A 35 14.90 -23.19 13.71
N VAL A 36 15.35 -23.52 12.50
CA VAL A 36 15.99 -24.79 12.21
C VAL A 36 17.21 -25.01 13.09
N MET A 37 18.11 -24.04 13.13
CA MET A 37 19.35 -24.12 13.91
C MET A 37 19.09 -24.26 15.41
N ASP A 38 18.23 -23.40 15.97
CA ASP A 38 17.89 -23.42 17.41
C ASP A 38 17.18 -24.73 17.82
N THR A 39 16.23 -25.19 17.01
CA THR A 39 15.45 -26.39 17.32
C THR A 39 16.30 -27.66 17.21
N ILE A 40 17.14 -27.78 16.18
CA ILE A 40 18.03 -28.94 16.02
C ILE A 40 19.03 -28.99 17.16
N VAL A 41 19.62 -27.87 17.53
CA VAL A 41 20.60 -27.79 18.64
C VAL A 41 19.96 -28.16 19.98
N ARG A 42 18.74 -27.69 20.26
CA ARG A 42 18.08 -27.90 21.55
C ARG A 42 17.40 -29.27 21.68
N THR A 43 16.77 -29.74 20.63
CA THR A 43 15.89 -30.94 20.73
C THR A 43 16.39 -32.14 19.95
N GLY A 44 17.23 -31.93 18.97
CA GLY A 44 17.66 -32.97 18.04
C GLY A 44 16.53 -33.56 17.19
N LYS A 45 15.33 -32.97 17.21
CA LYS A 45 14.11 -33.49 16.54
C LYS A 45 13.70 -32.59 15.38
N VAL A 46 13.89 -33.11 14.18
CA VAL A 46 13.53 -32.39 12.93
C VAL A 46 12.03 -32.12 12.82
N GLU A 47 11.19 -33.02 13.34
CA GLU A 47 9.71 -32.86 13.31
C GLU A 47 9.23 -31.63 14.04
N VAL A 48 9.92 -31.26 15.15
CA VAL A 48 9.59 -30.03 15.91
C VAL A 48 9.94 -28.80 15.11
N ALA A 49 11.08 -28.80 14.43
CA ALA A 49 11.46 -27.70 13.53
C ALA A 49 10.49 -27.53 12.38
N ILE A 50 10.06 -28.62 11.73
CA ILE A 50 9.08 -28.60 10.63
C ILE A 50 7.76 -27.95 11.09
N LYS A 51 7.26 -28.33 12.26
CA LYS A 51 6.01 -27.77 12.79
C LYS A 51 6.13 -26.26 13.05
N GLN A 52 7.20 -25.83 13.70
CA GLN A 52 7.45 -24.39 13.96
C GLN A 52 7.63 -23.58 12.67
N ILE A 53 8.30 -24.13 11.68
CA ILE A 53 8.45 -23.51 10.35
C ILE A 53 7.08 -23.35 9.69
N ALA A 54 6.24 -24.38 9.70
CA ALA A 54 4.91 -24.32 9.14
C ALA A 54 4.05 -23.24 9.80
N GLU A 55 4.05 -23.15 11.14
CA GLU A 55 3.33 -22.11 11.89
C GLU A 55 3.83 -20.68 11.53
N VAL A 56 5.14 -20.49 11.38
CA VAL A 56 5.72 -19.19 11.01
C VAL A 56 5.39 -18.84 9.57
N LEU A 57 5.48 -19.78 8.64
CA LEU A 57 5.15 -19.57 7.24
C LEU A 57 3.67 -19.25 7.05
N ASP A 58 2.77 -20.02 7.65
CA ASP A 58 1.33 -19.78 7.55
C ASP A 58 0.96 -18.38 8.06
N ASN A 59 1.40 -18.03 9.26
CA ASN A 59 1.08 -16.74 9.86
C ASN A 59 1.69 -15.57 9.08
N LYS A 60 2.94 -15.70 8.61
CA LYS A 60 3.62 -14.62 7.89
C LYS A 60 3.16 -14.50 6.45
N LEU A 61 3.06 -15.61 5.72
CA LEU A 61 2.63 -15.57 4.32
C LEU A 61 1.22 -15.04 4.16
N VAL A 62 0.28 -15.44 5.02
CA VAL A 62 -1.08 -14.90 5.02
C VAL A 62 -1.07 -13.41 5.35
N ARG A 63 -0.39 -13.00 6.42
CA ARG A 63 -0.31 -11.60 6.85
C ARG A 63 0.35 -10.71 5.78
N TYR A 64 1.48 -11.14 5.23
CA TYR A 64 2.20 -10.37 4.20
C TYR A 64 1.45 -10.34 2.88
N SER A 65 0.81 -11.43 2.47
CA SER A 65 0.03 -11.47 1.23
C SER A 65 -1.16 -10.52 1.27
N VAL A 66 -1.88 -10.44 2.38
CA VAL A 66 -2.98 -9.49 2.57
C VAL A 66 -2.47 -8.04 2.55
N THR A 67 -1.41 -7.75 3.32
CA THR A 67 -0.81 -6.41 3.34
C THR A 67 -0.29 -5.99 1.96
N TYR A 68 0.38 -6.89 1.27
CA TYR A 68 0.91 -6.66 -0.07
C TYR A 68 -0.22 -6.42 -1.08
N ALA A 69 -1.26 -7.26 -1.08
CA ALA A 69 -2.39 -7.11 -1.99
C ALA A 69 -3.12 -5.77 -1.77
N ASN A 70 -3.38 -5.39 -0.52
CA ASN A 70 -4.04 -4.12 -0.20
C ASN A 70 -3.18 -2.92 -0.60
N THR A 71 -1.89 -2.93 -0.27
CA THR A 71 -0.96 -1.85 -0.60
C THR A 71 -0.80 -1.70 -2.12
N THR A 72 -0.60 -2.82 -2.82
CA THR A 72 -0.44 -2.82 -4.28
C THR A 72 -1.69 -2.32 -4.98
N ARG A 73 -2.86 -2.78 -4.56
CA ARG A 73 -4.14 -2.33 -5.12
C ARG A 73 -4.34 -0.82 -4.95
N ALA A 74 -4.17 -0.31 -3.72
CA ALA A 74 -4.37 1.11 -3.45
C ALA A 74 -3.40 1.97 -4.26
N LYS A 75 -2.12 1.62 -4.28
CA LYS A 75 -1.10 2.35 -5.04
C LYS A 75 -1.27 2.24 -6.56
N PHE A 76 -1.75 1.11 -7.06
CA PHE A 76 -2.06 0.97 -8.48
C PHE A 76 -3.21 1.89 -8.89
N ILE A 77 -4.32 1.90 -8.14
CA ILE A 77 -5.44 2.80 -8.40
C ILE A 77 -4.96 4.26 -8.36
N GLN A 78 -4.21 4.65 -7.32
CA GLN A 78 -3.64 5.99 -7.19
C GLN A 78 -2.75 6.36 -8.39
N ALA A 79 -1.90 5.45 -8.85
CA ALA A 79 -1.03 5.70 -10.01
C ALA A 79 -1.82 5.89 -11.31
N VAL A 80 -2.91 5.15 -11.51
CA VAL A 80 -3.81 5.30 -12.66
C VAL A 80 -4.51 6.66 -12.60
N GLU A 81 -5.06 7.04 -11.44
CA GLU A 81 -5.72 8.33 -11.24
C GLU A 81 -4.76 9.51 -11.51
N TYR A 82 -3.54 9.46 -10.95
CA TYR A 82 -2.56 10.51 -11.15
C TYR A 82 -2.08 10.61 -12.59
N ALA A 83 -1.89 9.48 -13.25
CA ALA A 83 -1.51 9.46 -14.66
C ALA A 83 -2.60 10.02 -15.57
N SER A 84 -3.87 9.74 -15.24
CA SER A 84 -5.02 10.33 -15.95
C SER A 84 -5.12 11.84 -15.71
N ALA A 85 -4.87 12.27 -14.47
CA ALA A 85 -4.90 13.67 -14.08
C ALA A 85 -3.75 14.49 -14.71
N GLU A 86 -2.57 13.88 -14.96
CA GLU A 86 -1.47 14.56 -15.65
C GLU A 86 -1.83 14.98 -17.10
N GLU A 87 -2.75 14.27 -17.73
CA GLU A 87 -3.23 14.60 -19.09
C GLU A 87 -4.25 15.75 -19.06
N TYR A 88 -4.76 16.13 -17.89
CA TYR A 88 -5.69 17.23 -17.71
C TYR A 88 -4.95 18.54 -17.41
N THR A 89 -5.21 19.58 -18.21
CA THR A 89 -4.52 20.88 -18.14
C THR A 89 -5.20 21.92 -17.26
N GLY A 90 -6.39 21.61 -16.71
CA GLY A 90 -7.13 22.51 -15.81
C GLY A 90 -6.75 22.35 -14.34
N GLU A 91 -7.44 23.12 -13.47
CA GLU A 91 -7.35 22.95 -12.04
C GLU A 91 -7.85 21.56 -11.63
N LYS A 92 -7.11 20.88 -10.75
CA LYS A 92 -7.41 19.51 -10.33
C LYS A 92 -8.02 19.50 -8.94
N TYR A 93 -9.06 18.70 -8.80
CA TYR A 93 -9.78 18.49 -7.54
C TYR A 93 -9.85 17.01 -7.24
N TRP A 94 -9.79 16.64 -5.97
CA TRP A 94 -9.64 15.29 -5.52
C TRP A 94 -10.58 14.96 -4.37
N GLN A 95 -11.09 13.75 -4.37
CA GLN A 95 -11.81 13.16 -3.24
C GLN A 95 -10.94 12.05 -2.64
N TYR A 96 -10.77 12.07 -1.31
CA TYR A 96 -10.10 11.00 -0.58
C TYR A 96 -11.10 9.93 -0.22
N VAL A 97 -10.89 8.72 -0.70
CA VAL A 97 -11.85 7.61 -0.58
C VAL A 97 -11.20 6.37 0.00
N GLY A 98 -11.98 5.59 0.74
CA GLY A 98 -11.55 4.31 1.31
C GLY A 98 -12.50 3.83 2.39
N PRO A 99 -12.24 2.65 2.97
CA PRO A 99 -13.08 2.10 4.03
C PRO A 99 -12.96 2.89 5.32
N THR A 100 -14.09 3.02 6.04
CA THR A 100 -14.13 3.60 7.39
C THR A 100 -14.30 2.45 8.38
N ASP A 101 -13.21 2.08 9.05
CA ASP A 101 -13.20 0.98 10.04
C ASP A 101 -12.09 1.18 11.10
N ASP A 102 -12.05 0.28 12.08
CA ASP A 102 -11.12 0.32 13.22
C ASP A 102 -9.64 0.15 12.83
N LEU A 103 -9.34 -0.15 11.56
CA LEU A 103 -7.97 -0.27 11.05
C LEU A 103 -7.46 1.05 10.48
N ASN A 104 -8.25 2.12 10.52
CA ASN A 104 -7.86 3.42 10.02
C ASN A 104 -6.86 4.08 10.96
N ARG A 105 -5.76 4.57 10.37
CA ARG A 105 -4.75 5.35 11.08
C ARG A 105 -5.17 6.81 11.19
N PRO A 106 -4.55 7.61 12.08
CA PRO A 106 -4.86 9.03 12.21
C PRO A 106 -4.87 9.78 10.89
N ALA A 107 -3.86 9.56 10.04
CA ALA A 107 -3.79 10.16 8.71
C ALA A 107 -4.96 9.73 7.79
N CYS A 108 -5.43 8.47 7.89
CA CYS A 108 -6.57 8.00 7.12
C CYS A 108 -7.87 8.67 7.58
N ILE A 109 -8.05 8.81 8.90
CA ILE A 109 -9.21 9.48 9.50
C ILE A 109 -9.23 10.94 9.09
N GLU A 110 -8.10 11.65 9.24
CA GLU A 110 -7.96 13.05 8.81
C GLU A 110 -8.31 13.25 7.34
N GLY A 111 -7.81 12.35 6.47
CA GLY A 111 -8.11 12.43 5.03
C GLY A 111 -9.59 12.20 4.71
N LEU A 112 -10.24 11.26 5.41
CA LEU A 112 -11.68 11.00 5.26
C LEU A 112 -12.54 12.13 5.82
N ASP A 113 -12.14 12.73 6.94
CA ASP A 113 -12.86 13.85 7.56
C ASP A 113 -12.79 15.12 6.69
N LYS A 114 -11.65 15.35 6.04
CA LYS A 114 -11.50 16.44 5.09
C LYS A 114 -12.19 16.15 3.75
N GLU A 115 -12.14 14.93 3.29
CA GLU A 115 -12.74 14.35 2.09
C GLU A 115 -12.32 15.02 0.78
N PHE A 116 -12.44 16.34 0.62
CA PHE A 116 -12.23 17.08 -0.64
C PHE A 116 -10.96 17.93 -0.58
N PHE A 117 -10.16 17.87 -1.64
CA PHE A 117 -8.85 18.50 -1.73
C PHE A 117 -8.66 19.20 -3.07
N THR A 118 -7.97 20.35 -3.06
CA THR A 118 -7.31 20.88 -4.24
C THR A 118 -6.03 20.09 -4.51
N ASP A 119 -5.37 20.32 -5.65
CA ASP A 119 -4.11 19.63 -5.99
C ASP A 119 -3.00 19.94 -4.97
N ASP A 120 -2.84 21.21 -4.60
CA ASP A 120 -1.83 21.65 -3.62
C ASP A 120 -2.10 21.03 -2.24
N GLU A 121 -3.35 21.03 -1.78
CA GLU A 121 -3.74 20.43 -0.49
C GLU A 121 -3.51 18.91 -0.47
N ARG A 122 -3.75 18.23 -1.59
CA ARG A 122 -3.47 16.81 -1.75
C ARG A 122 -1.97 16.54 -1.65
N GLU A 123 -1.14 17.31 -2.36
CA GLU A 123 0.32 17.14 -2.34
C GLU A 123 0.89 17.38 -0.94
N GLU A 124 0.44 18.43 -0.25
CA GLU A 124 0.83 18.70 1.14
C GLU A 124 0.42 17.57 2.08
N PHE A 125 -0.82 17.08 1.97
CA PHE A 125 -1.31 15.97 2.77
C PHE A 125 -0.50 14.69 2.52
N GLU A 126 -0.22 14.36 1.27
CA GLU A 126 0.55 13.17 0.90
C GLU A 126 1.99 13.25 1.41
N ALA A 127 2.65 14.39 1.26
CA ALA A 127 4.01 14.59 1.75
C ALA A 127 4.10 14.42 3.28
N ARG A 128 3.15 15.02 4.01
CA ARG A 128 3.12 14.97 5.48
C ARG A 128 2.77 13.59 6.03
N THR A 129 1.94 12.82 5.35
CA THR A 129 1.42 11.54 5.83
C THR A 129 2.08 10.32 5.17
N ALA A 130 3.15 10.51 4.41
CA ALA A 130 3.80 9.48 3.61
C ALA A 130 4.17 8.23 4.45
N ASP A 131 4.79 8.43 5.61
CA ASP A 131 5.24 7.34 6.48
C ASP A 131 4.08 6.53 7.05
N GLU A 132 2.99 7.20 7.47
CA GLU A 132 1.80 6.53 8.01
C GLU A 132 1.04 5.73 6.95
N ARG A 133 1.09 6.19 5.69
CA ARG A 133 0.36 5.60 4.55
C ARG A 133 1.19 4.61 3.73
N MET A 134 2.45 4.38 4.11
CA MET A 134 3.39 3.57 3.34
C MET A 134 2.91 2.13 3.12
N TYR A 135 2.41 1.48 4.18
CA TYR A 135 2.01 0.07 4.14
C TYR A 135 0.54 -0.10 4.54
N ASN A 136 -0.12 -1.07 3.91
CA ASN A 136 -1.51 -1.47 4.21
C ASN A 136 -2.51 -0.30 4.21
N CYS A 137 -2.20 0.79 3.50
CA CYS A 137 -3.16 1.86 3.27
C CYS A 137 -4.16 1.40 2.20
N ARG A 138 -5.45 1.48 2.52
CA ARG A 138 -6.56 1.09 1.64
C ARG A 138 -7.27 2.28 1.02
N HIS A 139 -6.77 3.48 1.31
CA HIS A 139 -7.31 4.75 0.86
C HIS A 139 -6.53 5.28 -0.34
N THR A 140 -7.24 6.01 -1.20
CA THR A 140 -6.66 6.63 -2.38
C THR A 140 -7.36 7.95 -2.70
N PHE A 141 -6.74 8.78 -3.51
CA PHE A 141 -7.38 9.93 -4.12
C PHE A 141 -7.97 9.54 -5.48
N ILE A 142 -9.18 10.00 -5.76
CA ILE A 142 -9.79 9.96 -7.08
C ILE A 142 -9.99 11.38 -7.58
N GLN A 143 -9.73 11.62 -8.87
CA GLN A 143 -9.96 12.93 -9.47
C GLN A 143 -11.46 13.16 -9.65
N ILE A 144 -11.93 14.36 -9.29
CA ILE A 144 -13.31 14.79 -9.39
C ILE A 144 -13.42 16.07 -10.23
N THR A 145 -14.61 16.40 -10.69
CA THR A 145 -14.85 17.68 -11.38
C THR A 145 -14.92 18.84 -10.40
N LYS A 146 -14.67 20.06 -10.92
CA LYS A 146 -14.83 21.27 -10.13
C LYS A 146 -16.24 21.44 -9.60
N GLU A 147 -17.23 21.17 -10.42
CA GLU A 147 -18.64 21.27 -10.04
C GLU A 147 -18.95 20.38 -8.85
N PHE A 148 -18.51 19.11 -8.89
CA PHE A 148 -18.71 18.17 -7.79
C PHE A 148 -18.00 18.62 -6.51
N TYR A 149 -16.76 19.15 -6.63
CA TYR A 149 -16.01 19.70 -5.51
C TYR A 149 -16.74 20.89 -4.87
N ASP A 150 -17.20 21.88 -5.68
CA ASP A 150 -17.88 23.09 -5.19
C ASP A 150 -19.24 22.76 -4.53
N GLU A 151 -19.94 21.75 -5.00
CA GLU A 151 -21.24 21.31 -4.45
C GLU A 151 -21.11 20.59 -3.10
N ASN A 152 -19.96 19.94 -2.83
CA ASN A 152 -19.81 19.05 -1.66
C ASN A 152 -18.82 19.57 -0.60
N LYS A 153 -18.05 20.62 -0.89
CA LYS A 153 -17.11 21.23 0.07
C LYS A 153 -17.80 22.18 1.08
N ALA A 154 -19.08 22.41 0.96
CA ALA A 154 -19.83 23.38 1.79
C ALA A 154 -19.95 22.94 3.26
#